data_e24889b07e32af8b1fc0da5cc4563d13
#
_entry.id   e24889b07e32af8b1fc0da5cc4563d13
#
_cell.length_a   1.000
_cell.length_b   1.000
_cell.length_c   1.000
_cell.angle_alpha   90.00
_cell.angle_beta   90.00
_cell.angle_gamma   90.00
#
_symmetry.space_group_name_H-M   'P 1'
#
loop_
_entity.id
_entity.type
_entity.pdbx_description
1 polymer ?
#
loop_
_entity_poly.entity_id
_entity_poly.type
_entity_poly.pdbx_seq_one_letter_code
_entity_poly.pdbx_strand_id
1 'polypeptide(L)'
;GNGAAMRSAVLGVLCESPEQLAQLCRISSELTHTDPKAIQGAYALALLAWAEYRMPEQSAEQISEWVCSRLDDDELCQRIRDYRPDPKRGNSGYVYQTVPAVFAAWRQYRNQPLDGMDTLIRQGGDTDTVCALFGGAAGVRHGQALFDGVGGHWCEPVLSPTFLARLAAQAAEVQHSGKAQTPLRFGGALTLIRNLLLIPVVLLHGLRRLLPPY
;
A
#
# COMPACT_ATOMS: atom_id res chain seq x y z
N GLY A 1 -12.66 0.65 7.85
CA GLY A 1 -11.21 0.58 8.02
C GLY A 1 -10.49 0.45 6.68
N ASN A 2 -9.17 0.74 6.65
CA ASN A 2 -8.34 0.70 5.45
C ASN A 2 -7.54 -0.62 5.29
N GLY A 3 -7.69 -1.58 6.20
CA GLY A 3 -6.91 -2.82 6.22
C GLY A 3 -7.06 -3.71 4.98
N ALA A 4 -8.21 -3.69 4.30
CA ALA A 4 -8.39 -4.38 3.01
C ALA A 4 -7.52 -3.74 1.92
N ALA A 5 -7.45 -2.41 1.90
CA ALA A 5 -6.65 -1.64 0.95
C ALA A 5 -5.14 -1.88 1.12
N MET A 6 -4.65 -2.11 2.35
CA MET A 6 -3.23 -2.32 2.64
C MET A 6 -2.59 -3.50 1.89
N ARG A 7 -3.36 -4.47 1.45
CA ARG A 7 -2.89 -5.67 0.75
C ARG A 7 -3.32 -5.75 -0.72
N SER A 8 -3.95 -4.71 -1.25
CA SER A 8 -4.59 -4.77 -2.56
C SER A 8 -3.66 -4.44 -3.73
N ALA A 9 -2.63 -3.59 -3.54
CA ALA A 9 -1.75 -3.16 -4.63
C ALA A 9 -1.07 -4.33 -5.35
N VAL A 10 -0.64 -5.37 -4.63
CA VAL A 10 -0.02 -6.56 -5.23
C VAL A 10 -0.98 -7.31 -6.17
N LEU A 11 -2.28 -7.31 -5.88
CA LEU A 11 -3.29 -7.91 -6.74
C LEU A 11 -3.36 -7.20 -8.10
N GLY A 12 -3.18 -5.87 -8.10
CA GLY A 12 -3.13 -5.07 -9.32
C GLY A 12 -2.04 -5.53 -10.28
N VAL A 13 -0.88 -5.92 -9.77
CA VAL A 13 0.23 -6.43 -10.61
C VAL A 13 -0.03 -7.87 -11.07
N LEU A 14 -0.65 -8.70 -10.24
CA LEU A 14 -0.84 -10.12 -10.52
C LEU A 14 -2.03 -10.42 -11.42
N CYS A 15 -3.06 -9.56 -11.47
CA CYS A 15 -4.26 -9.80 -12.28
C CYS A 15 -4.07 -9.35 -13.73
N GLU A 16 -4.63 -10.11 -14.65
CA GLU A 16 -4.56 -9.82 -16.09
C GLU A 16 -5.63 -8.81 -16.52
N SER A 17 -6.80 -8.82 -15.89
CA SER A 17 -7.89 -7.92 -16.22
C SER A 17 -8.50 -7.23 -14.99
N PRO A 18 -9.15 -6.05 -15.18
CA PRO A 18 -9.88 -5.39 -14.11
C PRO A 18 -11.01 -6.23 -13.51
N GLU A 19 -11.66 -7.09 -14.29
CA GLU A 19 -12.75 -7.96 -13.84
C GLU A 19 -12.22 -9.04 -12.89
N GLN A 20 -11.11 -9.68 -13.24
CA GLN A 20 -10.40 -10.62 -12.36
C GLN A 20 -9.96 -9.92 -11.08
N LEU A 21 -9.43 -8.70 -11.22
CA LEU A 21 -8.98 -7.87 -10.10
C LEU A 21 -10.13 -7.54 -9.15
N ALA A 22 -11.32 -7.16 -9.67
CA ALA A 22 -12.50 -6.89 -8.86
C ALA A 22 -12.90 -8.10 -8.00
N GLN A 23 -12.92 -9.30 -8.60
CA GLN A 23 -13.25 -10.54 -7.90
C GLN A 23 -12.23 -10.85 -6.79
N LEU A 24 -10.94 -10.77 -7.08
CA LEU A 24 -9.89 -11.07 -6.11
C LEU A 24 -9.82 -10.02 -5.00
N CYS A 25 -10.01 -8.74 -5.31
CA CYS A 25 -10.12 -7.69 -4.31
C CYS A 25 -11.30 -7.92 -3.37
N ARG A 26 -12.46 -8.30 -3.91
CA ARG A 26 -13.63 -8.64 -3.11
C ARG A 26 -13.34 -9.81 -2.17
N ILE A 27 -12.89 -10.95 -2.71
CA ILE A 27 -12.56 -12.15 -1.90
C ILE A 27 -11.53 -11.81 -0.82
N SER A 28 -10.46 -11.13 -1.18
CA SER A 28 -9.43 -10.71 -0.23
C SER A 28 -9.99 -9.80 0.86
N SER A 29 -10.84 -8.84 0.50
CA SER A 29 -11.41 -7.88 1.44
C SER A 29 -12.36 -8.55 2.42
N GLU A 30 -13.25 -9.43 1.94
CA GLU A 30 -14.29 -10.11 2.73
C GLU A 30 -13.72 -11.02 3.82
N LEU A 31 -12.46 -11.45 3.71
CA LEU A 31 -11.77 -12.15 4.80
C LEU A 31 -11.70 -11.35 6.12
N THR A 32 -11.72 -10.02 6.04
CA THR A 32 -11.54 -9.14 7.21
C THR A 32 -12.51 -7.98 7.26
N HIS A 33 -13.12 -7.60 6.14
CA HIS A 33 -13.99 -6.42 6.01
C HIS A 33 -15.21 -6.76 5.15
N THR A 34 -16.39 -6.62 5.72
CA THR A 34 -17.66 -6.83 5.01
C THR A 34 -18.29 -5.52 4.54
N ASP A 35 -17.74 -4.36 4.94
CA ASP A 35 -18.21 -3.04 4.53
C ASP A 35 -17.91 -2.81 3.03
N PRO A 36 -18.93 -2.54 2.19
CA PRO A 36 -18.72 -2.24 0.77
C PRO A 36 -17.71 -1.13 0.51
N LYS A 37 -17.65 -0.12 1.39
CA LYS A 37 -16.69 0.97 1.28
C LYS A 37 -15.24 0.49 1.39
N ALA A 38 -14.97 -0.48 2.26
CA ALA A 38 -13.64 -1.08 2.38
C ALA A 38 -13.25 -1.87 1.12
N ILE A 39 -14.21 -2.55 0.50
CA ILE A 39 -14.02 -3.31 -0.75
C ILE A 39 -13.72 -2.34 -1.90
N GLN A 40 -14.51 -1.28 -2.05
CA GLN A 40 -14.31 -0.27 -3.11
C GLN A 40 -12.97 0.45 -2.97
N GLY A 41 -12.58 0.81 -1.74
CA GLY A 41 -11.28 1.42 -1.49
C GLY A 41 -10.09 0.49 -1.79
N ALA A 42 -10.21 -0.80 -1.47
CA ALA A 42 -9.21 -1.80 -1.83
C ALA A 42 -9.11 -1.97 -3.36
N TYR A 43 -10.26 -2.01 -4.04
CA TYR A 43 -10.31 -2.11 -5.49
C TYR A 43 -9.72 -0.86 -6.17
N ALA A 44 -10.01 0.34 -5.68
CA ALA A 44 -9.44 1.58 -6.20
C ALA A 44 -7.90 1.57 -6.19
N LEU A 45 -7.28 1.15 -5.07
CA LEU A 45 -5.81 1.06 -4.98
C LEU A 45 -5.22 -0.08 -5.81
N ALA A 46 -5.92 -1.19 -5.92
CA ALA A 46 -5.52 -2.28 -6.82
C ALA A 46 -5.58 -1.86 -8.29
N LEU A 47 -6.62 -1.12 -8.71
CA LEU A 47 -6.74 -0.54 -10.04
C LEU A 47 -5.64 0.50 -10.31
N LEU A 48 -5.27 1.31 -9.31
CA LEU A 48 -4.15 2.24 -9.44
C LEU A 48 -2.84 1.50 -9.73
N ALA A 49 -2.54 0.45 -8.97
CA ALA A 49 -1.36 -0.38 -9.19
C ALA A 49 -1.40 -1.11 -10.55
N TRP A 50 -2.57 -1.60 -10.96
CA TRP A 50 -2.79 -2.23 -12.26
C TRP A 50 -2.53 -1.24 -13.41
N ALA A 51 -3.05 -0.02 -13.28
CA ALA A 51 -2.87 1.03 -14.28
C ALA A 51 -1.42 1.49 -14.38
N GLU A 52 -0.72 1.66 -13.26
CA GLU A 52 0.71 1.98 -13.26
C GLU A 52 1.55 0.91 -13.98
N TYR A 53 1.14 -0.35 -13.85
CA TYR A 53 1.83 -1.46 -14.50
C TYR A 53 1.49 -1.59 -15.99
N ARG A 54 0.20 -1.46 -16.35
CA ARG A 54 -0.30 -1.76 -17.70
C ARG A 54 -0.43 -0.53 -18.61
N MET A 55 -0.51 0.66 -18.02
CA MET A 55 -0.73 1.91 -18.74
C MET A 55 0.27 3.01 -18.30
N PRO A 56 1.59 2.71 -18.27
CA PRO A 56 2.60 3.62 -17.69
C PRO A 56 2.69 4.98 -18.40
N GLU A 57 2.27 5.04 -19.67
CA GLU A 57 2.30 6.26 -20.50
C GLU A 57 1.11 7.21 -20.25
N GLN A 58 0.04 6.73 -19.59
CA GLN A 58 -1.10 7.56 -19.29
C GLN A 58 -0.76 8.61 -18.21
N SER A 59 -1.40 9.79 -18.30
CA SER A 59 -1.22 10.80 -17.26
C SER A 59 -1.86 10.38 -15.92
N ALA A 60 -1.45 11.01 -14.84
CA ALA A 60 -2.03 10.72 -13.52
C ALA A 60 -3.53 11.03 -13.47
N GLU A 61 -3.96 12.08 -14.17
CA GLU A 61 -5.36 12.46 -14.30
C GLU A 61 -6.15 11.40 -15.08
N GLN A 62 -5.61 10.94 -16.21
CA GLN A 62 -6.23 9.90 -17.03
C GLN A 62 -6.40 8.59 -16.26
N ILE A 63 -5.37 8.18 -15.51
CA ILE A 63 -5.44 6.99 -14.66
C ILE A 63 -6.47 7.18 -13.54
N SER A 64 -6.51 8.35 -12.90
CA SER A 64 -7.49 8.63 -11.83
C SER A 64 -8.93 8.54 -12.35
N GLU A 65 -9.22 9.13 -13.50
CA GLU A 65 -10.56 9.06 -14.11
C GLU A 65 -10.88 7.63 -14.59
N TRP A 66 -9.90 6.94 -15.13
CA TRP A 66 -10.07 5.54 -15.53
C TRP A 66 -10.36 4.64 -14.32
N VAL A 67 -9.73 4.85 -13.17
CA VAL A 67 -10.05 4.15 -11.93
C VAL A 67 -11.47 4.48 -11.50
N CYS A 68 -11.82 5.77 -11.41
CA CYS A 68 -13.15 6.21 -10.99
C CYS A 68 -14.26 5.63 -11.88
N SER A 69 -14.03 5.49 -13.19
CA SER A 69 -15.02 4.91 -14.12
C SER A 69 -15.32 3.42 -13.87
N ARG A 70 -14.57 2.75 -13.01
CA ARG A 70 -14.71 1.33 -12.66
C ARG A 70 -15.17 1.06 -11.23
N LEU A 71 -15.34 2.12 -10.46
CA LEU A 71 -15.86 2.02 -9.11
C LEU A 71 -17.38 2.18 -9.12
N ASP A 72 -18.06 1.35 -8.36
CA ASP A 72 -19.51 1.46 -8.12
C ASP A 72 -19.76 2.39 -6.90
N ASP A 73 -19.01 3.49 -6.78
CA ASP A 73 -19.04 4.37 -5.62
C ASP A 73 -18.68 5.81 -5.99
N ASP A 74 -19.70 6.61 -6.28
CA ASP A 74 -19.56 8.01 -6.65
C ASP A 74 -18.97 8.87 -5.50
N GLU A 75 -19.28 8.54 -4.23
CA GLU A 75 -18.73 9.24 -3.08
C GLU A 75 -17.22 9.10 -3.03
N LEU A 76 -16.70 7.87 -3.22
CA LEU A 76 -15.26 7.64 -3.23
C LEU A 76 -14.60 8.37 -4.40
N CYS A 77 -15.20 8.31 -5.58
CA CYS A 77 -14.69 9.01 -6.78
C CYS A 77 -14.62 10.52 -6.56
N GLN A 78 -15.66 11.12 -6.00
CA GLN A 78 -15.65 12.55 -5.68
C GLN A 78 -14.55 12.89 -4.67
N ARG A 79 -14.39 12.08 -3.62
CA ARG A 79 -13.32 12.26 -2.63
C ARG A 79 -11.92 12.14 -3.23
N ILE A 80 -11.72 11.25 -4.19
CA ILE A 80 -10.45 11.11 -4.93
C ILE A 80 -10.16 12.38 -5.74
N ARG A 81 -11.17 12.96 -6.41
CA ARG A 81 -11.01 14.19 -7.20
C ARG A 81 -10.75 15.42 -6.35
N ASP A 82 -11.49 15.55 -5.26
CA ASP A 82 -11.60 16.79 -4.47
C ASP A 82 -10.81 16.72 -3.15
N TYR A 83 -9.93 15.74 -2.98
CA TYR A 83 -9.21 15.57 -1.73
C TYR A 83 -8.50 16.84 -1.27
N ARG A 84 -8.68 17.17 0.00
CA ARG A 84 -7.94 18.21 0.72
C ARG A 84 -7.47 17.63 2.06
N PRO A 85 -6.17 17.74 2.38
CA PRO A 85 -5.66 17.30 3.67
C PRO A 85 -6.30 18.11 4.81
N ASP A 86 -6.64 17.42 5.91
CA ASP A 86 -7.08 18.08 7.14
C ASP A 86 -5.85 18.39 8.00
N PRO A 87 -5.46 19.67 8.15
CA PRO A 87 -4.25 20.03 8.87
C PRO A 87 -4.33 19.78 10.39
N LYS A 88 -5.54 19.54 10.92
CA LYS A 88 -5.74 19.31 12.36
C LYS A 88 -5.78 17.83 12.71
N ARG A 89 -6.35 17.00 11.84
CA ARG A 89 -6.56 15.57 12.11
C ARG A 89 -5.53 14.69 11.42
N GLY A 90 -4.91 15.18 10.34
CA GLY A 90 -4.01 14.38 9.54
C GLY A 90 -4.72 13.23 8.81
N ASN A 91 -3.95 12.22 8.43
CA ASN A 91 -4.46 11.02 7.79
C ASN A 91 -5.20 10.13 8.79
N SER A 92 -6.21 9.42 8.35
CA SER A 92 -7.03 8.56 9.20
C SER A 92 -7.05 7.13 8.68
N GLY A 93 -7.31 6.16 9.57
CA GLY A 93 -7.53 4.76 9.22
C GLY A 93 -8.88 4.48 8.52
N TYR A 94 -9.65 5.53 8.19
CA TYR A 94 -10.89 5.39 7.44
C TYR A 94 -10.61 5.41 5.93
N VAL A 95 -11.01 4.35 5.24
CA VAL A 95 -10.66 4.10 3.83
C VAL A 95 -11.03 5.27 2.90
N TYR A 96 -12.13 5.99 3.15
CA TYR A 96 -12.56 7.16 2.37
C TYR A 96 -11.80 8.46 2.71
N GLN A 97 -10.81 8.39 3.58
CA GLN A 97 -9.80 9.43 3.77
C GLN A 97 -8.42 8.94 3.33
N THR A 98 -8.09 7.70 3.66
CA THR A 98 -6.81 7.07 3.27
C THR A 98 -6.64 7.00 1.75
N VAL A 99 -7.62 6.43 1.02
CA VAL A 99 -7.51 6.24 -0.44
C VAL A 99 -7.41 7.56 -1.19
N PRO A 100 -8.26 8.57 -0.94
CA PRO A 100 -8.10 9.89 -1.55
C PRO A 100 -6.76 10.57 -1.25
N ALA A 101 -6.24 10.42 -0.02
CA ALA A 101 -4.92 10.95 0.34
C ALA A 101 -3.79 10.33 -0.49
N VAL A 102 -3.84 9.00 -0.67
CA VAL A 102 -2.88 8.28 -1.51
C VAL A 102 -2.97 8.73 -2.97
N PHE A 103 -4.17 8.84 -3.53
CA PHE A 103 -4.36 9.32 -4.91
C PHE A 103 -3.84 10.75 -5.11
N ALA A 104 -4.10 11.65 -4.15
CA ALA A 104 -3.62 13.02 -4.21
C ALA A 104 -2.10 13.10 -4.19
N ALA A 105 -1.46 12.40 -3.24
CA ALA A 105 0.00 12.32 -3.16
C ALA A 105 0.59 11.67 -4.41
N TRP A 106 -0.02 10.57 -4.90
CA TRP A 106 0.44 9.90 -6.10
C TRP A 106 0.34 10.79 -7.34
N ARG A 107 -0.75 11.51 -7.56
CA ARG A 107 -0.87 12.46 -8.69
C ARG A 107 0.21 13.54 -8.67
N GLN A 108 0.48 14.08 -7.49
CA GLN A 108 1.45 15.16 -7.32
C GLN A 108 2.90 14.68 -7.41
N TYR A 109 3.19 13.52 -6.82
CA TYR A 109 4.55 13.02 -6.62
C TYR A 109 4.84 11.71 -7.35
N ARG A 110 4.11 11.43 -8.45
CA ARG A 110 4.23 10.19 -9.22
C ARG A 110 5.68 9.87 -9.64
N ASN A 111 6.46 10.90 -9.96
CA ASN A 111 7.85 10.79 -10.38
C ASN A 111 8.87 11.12 -9.27
N GLN A 112 8.40 11.50 -8.09
CA GLN A 112 9.20 11.89 -6.93
C GLN A 112 8.66 11.20 -5.67
N PRO A 113 8.71 9.85 -5.61
CA PRO A 113 8.00 9.08 -4.59
C PRO A 113 8.47 9.35 -3.15
N LEU A 114 9.73 9.70 -2.95
CA LEU A 114 10.24 10.01 -1.61
C LEU A 114 9.67 11.33 -1.08
N ASP A 115 9.48 12.33 -1.94
CA ASP A 115 8.85 13.60 -1.58
C ASP A 115 7.37 13.40 -1.26
N GLY A 116 6.71 12.47 -1.99
CA GLY A 116 5.34 12.06 -1.71
C GLY A 116 5.20 11.39 -0.33
N MET A 117 6.12 10.51 0.02
CA MET A 117 6.16 9.88 1.36
C MET A 117 6.41 10.93 2.45
N ASP A 118 7.38 11.82 2.28
CA ASP A 118 7.65 12.89 3.26
C ASP A 118 6.43 13.79 3.46
N THR A 119 5.74 14.14 2.37
CA THR A 119 4.50 14.92 2.44
C THR A 119 3.42 14.21 3.24
N LEU A 120 3.18 12.92 3.01
CA LEU A 120 2.19 12.13 3.74
C LEU A 120 2.57 12.00 5.23
N ILE A 121 3.85 11.83 5.55
CA ILE A 121 4.34 11.77 6.93
C ILE A 121 4.08 13.11 7.65
N ARG A 122 4.36 14.25 6.99
CA ARG A 122 4.16 15.59 7.56
C ARG A 122 2.69 15.93 7.79
N GLN A 123 1.77 15.31 7.08
CA GLN A 123 0.33 15.44 7.33
C GLN A 123 -0.09 14.85 8.68
N GLY A 124 0.67 13.91 9.23
CA GLY A 124 0.38 13.25 10.51
C GLY A 124 -0.76 12.23 10.44
N GLY A 125 -1.17 11.74 11.60
CA GLY A 125 -2.21 10.72 11.71
C GLY A 125 -1.72 9.31 11.38
N ASP A 126 -2.47 8.54 10.58
CA ASP A 126 -2.18 7.16 10.16
C ASP A 126 -1.12 7.12 9.04
N THR A 127 0.06 7.66 9.34
CA THR A 127 1.12 7.90 8.36
C THR A 127 1.78 6.64 7.83
N ASP A 128 1.93 5.61 8.66
CA ASP A 128 2.48 4.31 8.28
C ASP A 128 1.62 3.62 7.22
N THR A 129 0.31 3.62 7.41
CA THR A 129 -0.63 3.02 6.46
C THR A 129 -0.66 3.80 5.13
N VAL A 130 -0.82 5.13 5.17
CA VAL A 130 -0.90 5.89 3.90
C VAL A 130 0.41 5.84 3.12
N CYS A 131 1.57 5.84 3.80
CA CYS A 131 2.86 5.68 3.14
C CYS A 131 3.06 4.26 2.58
N ALA A 132 2.59 3.22 3.26
CA ALA A 132 2.64 1.86 2.75
C ALA A 132 1.79 1.70 1.47
N LEU A 133 0.59 2.27 1.45
CA LEU A 133 -0.31 2.24 0.29
C LEU A 133 0.26 3.04 -0.90
N PHE A 134 0.73 4.24 -0.62
CA PHE A 134 1.41 5.07 -1.62
C PHE A 134 2.66 4.37 -2.18
N GLY A 135 3.48 3.80 -1.28
CA GLY A 135 4.67 3.04 -1.64
C GLY A 135 4.37 1.81 -2.49
N GLY A 136 3.22 1.14 -2.24
CA GLY A 136 2.75 0.03 -3.08
C GLY A 136 2.50 0.45 -4.52
N ALA A 137 1.83 1.57 -4.75
CA ALA A 137 1.60 2.11 -6.09
C ALA A 137 2.90 2.65 -6.73
N ALA A 138 3.68 3.42 -5.97
CA ALA A 138 4.96 3.97 -6.43
C ALA A 138 5.98 2.87 -6.78
N GLY A 139 6.00 1.78 -6.00
CA GLY A 139 6.87 0.64 -6.22
C GLY A 139 6.63 -0.07 -7.55
N VAL A 140 5.40 -0.06 -8.05
CA VAL A 140 5.07 -0.61 -9.37
C VAL A 140 5.81 0.15 -10.48
N ARG A 141 5.85 1.48 -10.36
CA ARG A 141 6.48 2.34 -11.35
C ARG A 141 8.01 2.40 -11.23
N HIS A 142 8.51 2.51 -10.00
CA HIS A 142 9.91 2.79 -9.71
C HIS A 142 10.74 1.53 -9.41
N GLY A 143 10.08 0.43 -9.08
CA GLY A 143 10.74 -0.85 -8.82
C GLY A 143 11.84 -0.75 -7.76
N GLN A 144 12.99 -1.33 -8.04
CA GLN A 144 14.14 -1.38 -7.13
C GLN A 144 14.67 0.02 -6.74
N ALA A 145 14.59 1.00 -7.64
CA ALA A 145 15.10 2.36 -7.37
C ALA A 145 14.42 3.03 -6.15
N LEU A 146 13.15 2.69 -5.88
CA LEU A 146 12.47 3.16 -4.67
C LEU A 146 13.11 2.59 -3.40
N PHE A 147 13.48 1.32 -3.41
CA PHE A 147 14.14 0.65 -2.28
C PHE A 147 15.55 1.17 -2.07
N ASP A 148 16.29 1.46 -3.13
CA ASP A 148 17.66 2.00 -3.03
C ASP A 148 17.66 3.36 -2.32
N GLY A 149 16.62 4.18 -2.52
CA GLY A 149 16.45 5.46 -1.84
C GLY A 149 16.17 5.37 -0.33
N VAL A 150 15.58 4.27 0.14
CA VAL A 150 15.21 4.07 1.56
C VAL A 150 15.99 2.95 2.23
N GLY A 151 16.75 2.15 1.49
CA GLY A 151 17.36 0.89 1.92
C GLY A 151 18.34 1.02 3.10
N GLY A 152 19.01 2.17 3.26
CA GLY A 152 19.92 2.42 4.38
C GLY A 152 19.26 2.46 5.77
N HIS A 153 17.92 2.54 5.81
CA HIS A 153 17.13 2.60 7.05
C HIS A 153 16.28 1.35 7.30
N TRP A 154 16.47 0.30 6.50
CA TRP A 154 15.69 -0.92 6.66
C TRP A 154 16.16 -1.74 7.87
N CYS A 155 15.35 -1.75 8.92
CA CYS A 155 15.68 -2.41 10.18
C CYS A 155 15.04 -3.79 10.36
N GLU A 156 14.29 -4.30 9.37
CA GLU A 156 13.57 -5.59 9.48
C GLU A 156 14.45 -6.76 8.99
N PRO A 157 14.93 -7.62 9.87
CA PRO A 157 15.86 -8.70 9.48
C PRO A 157 15.19 -9.91 8.84
N VAL A 158 13.88 -10.11 9.07
CA VAL A 158 13.12 -11.28 8.58
C VAL A 158 12.58 -11.02 7.19
N LEU A 159 11.88 -9.91 7.01
CA LEU A 159 11.35 -9.46 5.72
C LEU A 159 12.32 -8.48 5.05
N SER A 160 13.56 -8.91 4.87
CA SER A 160 14.61 -8.08 4.27
C SER A 160 14.30 -7.76 2.80
N PRO A 161 14.86 -6.68 2.22
CA PRO A 161 14.73 -6.37 0.80
C PRO A 161 15.09 -7.55 -0.10
N THR A 162 16.13 -8.30 0.25
CA THR A 162 16.54 -9.51 -0.48
C THR A 162 15.49 -10.61 -0.43
N PHE A 163 14.85 -10.82 0.72
CA PHE A 163 13.76 -11.79 0.85
C PHE A 163 12.55 -11.38 0.01
N LEU A 164 12.17 -10.08 0.06
CA LEU A 164 11.05 -9.54 -0.72
C LEU A 164 11.33 -9.63 -2.23
N ALA A 165 12.55 -9.33 -2.67
CA ALA A 165 12.94 -9.48 -4.08
C ALA A 165 12.83 -10.94 -4.56
N ARG A 166 13.26 -11.91 -3.74
CA ARG A 166 13.10 -13.34 -4.05
C ARG A 166 11.64 -13.77 -4.10
N LEU A 167 10.81 -13.26 -3.20
CA LEU A 167 9.38 -13.54 -3.19
C LEU A 167 8.70 -12.98 -4.44
N ALA A 168 9.05 -11.74 -4.83
CA ALA A 168 8.54 -11.13 -6.06
C ALA A 168 8.97 -11.91 -7.31
N ALA A 169 10.23 -12.34 -7.39
CA ALA A 169 10.73 -13.15 -8.49
C ALA A 169 10.01 -14.50 -8.59
N GLN A 170 9.75 -15.15 -7.44
CA GLN A 170 8.98 -16.40 -7.41
C GLN A 170 7.53 -16.19 -7.86
N ALA A 171 6.89 -15.10 -7.42
CA ALA A 171 5.53 -14.77 -7.85
C ALA A 171 5.46 -14.52 -9.36
N ALA A 172 6.40 -13.78 -9.91
CA ALA A 172 6.50 -13.53 -11.35
C ALA A 172 6.72 -14.83 -12.16
N GLU A 173 7.57 -15.73 -11.66
CA GLU A 173 7.79 -17.04 -12.30
C GLU A 173 6.53 -17.92 -12.30
N VAL A 174 5.80 -17.96 -11.18
CA VAL A 174 4.52 -18.68 -11.08
C VAL A 174 3.49 -18.10 -12.05
N GLN A 175 3.41 -16.76 -12.13
CA GLN A 175 2.51 -16.09 -13.05
C GLN A 175 2.86 -16.38 -14.52
N HIS A 176 4.15 -16.37 -14.86
CA HIS A 176 4.61 -16.60 -16.24
C HIS A 176 4.47 -18.07 -16.66
N SER A 177 4.86 -19.01 -15.80
CA SER A 177 4.87 -20.44 -16.11
C SER A 177 3.53 -21.15 -15.88
N GLY A 178 2.63 -20.57 -15.09
CA GLY A 178 1.40 -21.20 -14.62
C GLY A 178 1.63 -22.40 -13.69
N LYS A 179 2.88 -22.64 -13.25
CA LYS A 179 3.24 -23.79 -12.41
C LYS A 179 3.40 -23.37 -10.96
N ALA A 180 2.70 -24.06 -10.07
CA ALA A 180 2.85 -23.87 -8.63
C ALA A 180 4.29 -24.18 -8.18
N GLN A 181 4.83 -23.35 -7.30
CA GLN A 181 6.14 -23.56 -6.68
C GLN A 181 6.00 -23.69 -5.15
N THR A 182 7.00 -24.30 -4.52
CA THR A 182 7.06 -24.36 -3.06
C THR A 182 7.23 -22.94 -2.50
N PRO A 183 6.32 -22.49 -1.61
CA PRO A 183 6.41 -21.15 -1.05
C PRO A 183 7.72 -20.90 -0.30
N LEU A 184 8.31 -19.73 -0.47
CA LEU A 184 9.42 -19.28 0.36
C LEU A 184 8.98 -19.22 1.82
N ARG A 185 9.83 -19.75 2.71
CA ARG A 185 9.58 -19.74 4.15
C ARG A 185 10.61 -18.84 4.82
N PHE A 186 10.18 -18.00 5.76
CA PHE A 186 11.07 -17.34 6.69
C PHE A 186 11.21 -18.19 7.97
N GLY A 187 12.38 -18.17 8.57
CA GLY A 187 12.68 -19.01 9.75
C GLY A 187 11.81 -18.64 10.94
N GLY A 188 10.97 -19.56 11.39
CA GLY A 188 10.08 -19.33 12.54
C GLY A 188 10.84 -18.98 13.82
N ALA A 189 12.00 -19.59 14.04
CA ALA A 189 12.88 -19.26 15.19
C ALA A 189 13.36 -17.81 15.12
N LEU A 190 13.84 -17.33 13.97
CA LEU A 190 14.28 -15.95 13.79
C LEU A 190 13.12 -14.97 14.00
N THR A 191 11.93 -15.29 13.48
CA THR A 191 10.71 -14.50 13.68
C THR A 191 10.35 -14.40 15.17
N LEU A 192 10.42 -15.53 15.92
CA LEU A 192 10.16 -15.55 17.35
C LEU A 192 11.15 -14.68 18.11
N ILE A 193 12.44 -14.83 17.85
CA ILE A 193 13.50 -14.03 18.49
C ILE A 193 13.27 -12.54 18.21
N ARG A 194 13.03 -12.17 16.96
CA ARG A 194 12.72 -10.78 16.57
C ARG A 194 11.51 -10.24 17.34
N ASN A 195 10.42 -11.00 17.44
CA ASN A 195 9.22 -10.58 18.16
C ASN A 195 9.48 -10.39 19.66
N LEU A 196 10.23 -11.29 20.27
CA LEU A 196 10.60 -11.19 21.69
C LEU A 196 11.47 -9.95 21.95
N LEU A 197 12.39 -9.61 21.04
CA LEU A 197 13.22 -8.42 21.16
C LEU A 197 12.43 -7.12 20.90
N LEU A 198 11.38 -7.18 20.07
CA LEU A 198 10.55 -6.01 19.79
C LEU A 198 9.66 -5.62 20.98
N ILE A 199 9.19 -6.59 21.79
CA ILE A 199 8.30 -6.33 22.93
C ILE A 199 8.87 -5.26 23.88
N PRO A 200 10.12 -5.41 24.42
CA PRO A 200 10.66 -4.38 25.32
C PRO A 200 10.85 -3.02 24.62
N VAL A 201 11.18 -2.99 23.33
CA VAL A 201 11.32 -1.75 22.58
C VAL A 201 9.97 -1.00 22.52
N VAL A 202 8.89 -1.71 22.19
CA VAL A 202 7.53 -1.14 22.14
C VAL A 202 7.07 -0.66 23.52
N LEU A 203 7.29 -1.47 24.56
CA LEU A 203 6.93 -1.11 25.93
C LEU A 203 7.69 0.11 26.43
N LEU A 204 9.01 0.16 26.21
CA LEU A 204 9.84 1.32 26.61
C LEU A 204 9.45 2.58 25.85
N HIS A 205 9.13 2.46 24.54
CA HIS A 205 8.64 3.59 23.75
C HIS A 205 7.27 4.09 24.25
N GLY A 206 6.36 3.17 24.59
CA GLY A 206 5.07 3.51 25.17
C GLY A 206 5.21 4.20 26.53
N LEU A 207 6.05 3.65 27.42
CA LEU A 207 6.34 4.25 28.73
C LEU A 207 6.96 5.64 28.61
N ARG A 208 7.90 5.83 27.66
CA ARG A 208 8.50 7.14 27.41
C ARG A 208 7.44 8.19 27.03
N ARG A 209 6.40 7.79 26.31
CA ARG A 209 5.29 8.69 25.91
C ARG A 209 4.34 9.05 27.05
N LEU A 210 4.44 8.39 28.21
CA LEU A 210 3.70 8.77 29.42
C LEU A 210 4.46 9.82 30.26
N LEU A 211 5.73 10.09 29.96
CA LEU A 211 6.56 11.07 30.66
C LEU A 211 6.56 12.40 29.87
N PRO A 212 6.26 13.54 30.52
CA PRO A 212 6.40 14.85 29.90
C PRO A 212 7.87 15.28 29.82
N PRO A 213 8.25 16.17 28.86
CA PRO A 213 7.50 16.61 27.68
C PRO A 213 7.73 15.66 26.49
N TYR A 214 6.71 15.47 25.67
CA TYR A 214 6.87 14.75 24.39
C TYR A 214 7.09 15.72 23.26
#